data_45098ad372677b4336c76737360457de
#
_entry.id   45098ad372677b4336c76737360457de
#
_cell.length_a   1.000
_cell.length_b   1.000
_cell.length_c   1.000
_cell.angle_alpha   90.00
_cell.angle_beta   90.00
_cell.angle_gamma   90.00
#
_symmetry.space_group_name_H-M   'P 1'
#
loop_
_entity.id
_entity.type
_entity.pdbx_description
1 polymer ?
#
loop_
_entity_poly.entity_id
_entity_poly.type
_entity_poly.pdbx_seq_one_letter_code
_entity_poly.pdbx_strand_id
1 'polypeptide(L)'
;MACLLPILAQAKPNILIILVDDLGYGDLSCYGAKDLKTPHIDALMTDGMRFDSFYANCPVCSPTRAALLSGTYPDLVGVPGVIRTHP
;
A
#
# COMPACT_ATOMS: atom_id res chain seq x y z
N MET A 1 15.49 21.04 42.40
CA MET A 1 15.81 21.37 40.99
C MET A 1 15.00 20.45 40.10
N ALA A 2 13.83 20.88 39.62
CA ALA A 2 12.95 20.09 38.80
C ALA A 2 13.42 20.19 37.34
N CYS A 3 13.87 19.11 36.77
CA CYS A 3 14.25 18.99 35.35
C CYS A 3 12.99 18.91 34.52
N LEU A 4 12.52 20.01 33.93
CA LEU A 4 11.47 20.00 32.91
C LEU A 4 12.08 19.45 31.61
N LEU A 5 11.86 18.16 31.36
CA LEU A 5 12.09 17.60 30.04
C LEU A 5 11.04 18.22 29.08
N PRO A 6 11.47 18.83 27.96
CA PRO A 6 10.51 19.30 26.97
C PRO A 6 9.79 18.08 26.39
N ILE A 7 8.48 18.02 26.56
CA ILE A 7 7.62 17.10 25.80
C ILE A 7 7.69 17.61 24.35
N LEU A 8 8.57 17.03 23.57
CA LEU A 8 8.58 17.21 22.12
C LEU A 8 7.23 16.67 21.62
N ALA A 9 6.32 17.59 21.32
CA ALA A 9 5.09 17.26 20.62
C ALA A 9 5.51 16.64 19.28
N GLN A 10 5.46 15.31 19.19
CA GLN A 10 5.71 14.59 17.95
C GLN A 10 4.62 15.01 16.96
N ALA A 11 5.00 15.78 15.94
CA ALA A 11 4.13 16.07 14.83
C ALA A 11 3.68 14.72 14.21
N LYS A 12 2.37 14.54 14.08
CA LYS A 12 1.83 13.32 13.43
C LYS A 12 2.33 13.30 11.98
N PRO A 13 2.91 12.20 11.50
CA PRO A 13 3.40 12.11 10.13
C PRO A 13 2.24 12.15 9.14
N ASN A 14 2.49 12.73 7.98
CA ASN A 14 1.61 12.55 6.83
C ASN A 14 1.84 11.15 6.24
N ILE A 15 0.77 10.47 5.87
CA ILE A 15 0.83 9.14 5.25
C ILE A 15 0.19 9.23 3.87
N LEU A 16 0.95 8.89 2.84
CA LEU A 16 0.48 8.75 1.47
C LEU A 16 0.48 7.26 1.11
N ILE A 17 -0.68 6.75 0.72
CA ILE A 17 -0.83 5.36 0.24
C ILE A 17 -1.09 5.39 -1.26
N ILE A 18 -0.25 4.69 -2.03
CA ILE A 18 -0.42 4.49 -3.47
C ILE A 18 -0.75 3.02 -3.68
N LEU A 19 -2.00 2.72 -3.98
CA LEU A 19 -2.47 1.38 -4.32
C LEU A 19 -2.64 1.28 -5.82
N VAL A 20 -1.87 0.42 -6.46
CA VAL A 20 -1.92 0.21 -7.91
C VAL A 20 -2.83 -0.98 -8.21
N ASP A 21 -3.67 -0.84 -9.24
CA ASP A 21 -4.57 -1.90 -9.72
C ASP A 21 -3.94 -2.59 -10.95
N ASP A 22 -4.05 -3.91 -10.99
CA ASP A 22 -3.56 -4.76 -12.10
C ASP A 22 -2.06 -4.58 -12.45
N LEU A 23 -1.22 -4.21 -11.49
CA LEU A 23 0.23 -4.18 -11.67
C LEU A 23 0.83 -5.57 -11.51
N GLY A 24 1.50 -6.06 -12.55
CA GLY A 24 2.25 -7.30 -12.50
C GLY A 24 3.54 -7.18 -11.68
N TYR A 25 4.00 -8.27 -11.08
CA TYR A 25 5.20 -8.29 -10.26
C TYR A 25 6.45 -7.76 -11.00
N GLY A 26 6.57 -8.01 -12.30
CA GLY A 26 7.70 -7.60 -13.13
C GLY A 26 7.52 -6.28 -13.89
N ASP A 27 6.46 -5.51 -13.62
CA ASP A 27 6.11 -4.34 -14.44
C ASP A 27 6.83 -3.05 -14.03
N LEU A 28 7.62 -3.08 -12.98
CA LEU A 28 8.46 -1.96 -12.56
C LEU A 28 9.93 -2.20 -12.93
N SER A 29 10.67 -1.15 -13.29
CA SER A 29 12.10 -1.30 -13.61
C SER A 29 12.93 -1.81 -12.45
N CYS A 30 12.58 -1.47 -11.22
CA CYS A 30 13.21 -2.01 -10.00
C CYS A 30 12.91 -3.51 -9.75
N TYR A 31 11.92 -4.09 -10.45
CA TYR A 31 11.63 -5.52 -10.46
C TYR A 31 12.04 -6.22 -11.76
N GLY A 32 12.72 -5.52 -12.66
CA GLY A 32 13.33 -6.10 -13.84
C GLY A 32 12.60 -5.85 -15.15
N ALA A 33 11.59 -4.99 -15.21
CA ALA A 33 10.99 -4.56 -16.47
C ALA A 33 12.08 -3.97 -17.39
N LYS A 34 12.13 -4.44 -18.64
CA LYS A 34 13.11 -4.00 -19.63
C LYS A 34 12.55 -2.92 -20.56
N ASP A 35 11.26 -2.92 -20.73
CA ASP A 35 10.45 -2.08 -21.63
C ASP A 35 9.86 -0.84 -20.94
N LEU A 36 9.78 -0.87 -19.62
CA LEU A 36 9.27 0.24 -18.80
C LEU A 36 10.39 0.89 -17.99
N LYS A 37 10.24 2.20 -17.76
CA LYS A 37 11.13 3.00 -16.91
C LYS A 37 10.31 3.67 -15.82
N THR A 38 10.59 3.34 -14.58
CA THR A 38 9.87 3.85 -13.40
C THR A 38 10.80 4.52 -12.39
N PRO A 39 11.59 5.55 -12.82
CA PRO A 39 12.70 6.07 -12.02
C PRO A 39 12.26 6.64 -10.67
N HIS A 40 11.07 7.23 -10.56
CA HIS A 40 10.58 7.79 -9.31
C HIS A 40 10.16 6.71 -8.31
N ILE A 41 9.59 5.61 -8.78
CA ILE A 41 9.25 4.46 -7.93
C ILE A 41 10.52 3.73 -7.52
N ASP A 42 11.47 3.57 -8.44
CA ASP A 42 12.77 2.97 -8.18
C ASP A 42 13.54 3.75 -7.10
N ALA A 43 13.49 5.09 -7.14
CA ALA A 43 14.08 5.95 -6.12
C ALA A 43 13.43 5.73 -4.74
N LEU A 44 12.08 5.66 -4.67
CA LEU A 44 11.37 5.36 -3.42
C LEU A 44 11.79 4.01 -2.83
N MET A 45 12.01 3.00 -3.68
CA MET A 45 12.47 1.70 -3.24
C MET A 45 13.92 1.69 -2.77
N THR A 46 14.78 2.52 -3.38
CA THR A 46 16.19 2.65 -3.00
C THR A 46 16.36 3.40 -1.68
N ASP A 47 15.58 4.46 -1.49
CA ASP A 47 15.67 5.34 -0.32
C ASP A 47 14.84 4.85 0.87
N GLY A 48 13.92 3.91 0.64
CA GLY A 48 12.98 3.41 1.63
C GLY A 48 13.21 1.94 2.01
N MET A 49 12.12 1.29 2.41
CA MET A 49 12.10 -0.13 2.75
C MET A 49 11.20 -0.89 1.78
N ARG A 50 11.68 -2.00 1.25
CA ARG A 50 10.93 -2.89 0.37
C ARG A 50 10.50 -4.16 1.11
N PHE A 51 9.24 -4.54 0.93
CA PHE A 51 8.69 -5.78 1.45
C PHE A 51 8.36 -6.71 0.27
N ASP A 52 9.20 -7.70 0.02
CA ASP A 52 9.02 -8.61 -1.13
C ASP A 52 7.92 -9.66 -0.90
N SER A 53 7.56 -9.91 0.34
CA SER A 53 6.51 -10.87 0.73
C SER A 53 5.35 -10.20 1.47
N PHE A 54 4.92 -9.05 0.98
CA PHE A 54 3.76 -8.33 1.51
C PHE A 54 2.54 -8.62 0.64
N TYR A 55 1.54 -9.28 1.23
CA TYR A 55 0.35 -9.74 0.52
C TYR A 55 -0.89 -8.97 0.92
N ALA A 56 -1.79 -8.76 -0.05
CA ALA A 56 -3.11 -8.24 0.21
C ALA A 56 -3.99 -9.25 0.96
N ASN A 57 -5.02 -8.77 1.66
CA ASN A 57 -5.98 -9.61 2.39
C ASN A 57 -6.80 -10.53 1.47
N CYS A 58 -6.89 -10.17 0.18
CA CYS A 58 -7.60 -10.94 -0.83
C CYS A 58 -6.87 -10.79 -2.18
N PRO A 59 -6.86 -11.82 -3.04
CA PRO A 59 -6.13 -11.78 -4.30
C PRO A 59 -6.84 -11.01 -5.43
N VAL A 60 -7.92 -10.27 -5.11
CA VAL A 60 -8.71 -9.51 -6.10
C VAL A 60 -9.02 -8.08 -5.62
N CYS A 61 -9.32 -7.19 -6.56
CA CYS A 61 -9.38 -5.75 -6.39
C CYS A 61 -10.44 -5.26 -5.36
N SER A 62 -11.72 -5.61 -5.54
CA SER A 62 -12.81 -5.08 -4.71
C SER A 62 -12.62 -5.37 -3.22
N PRO A 63 -12.38 -6.62 -2.79
CA PRO A 63 -12.20 -6.91 -1.36
C PRO A 63 -10.90 -6.35 -0.80
N THR A 64 -9.79 -6.33 -1.56
CA THR A 64 -8.55 -5.69 -1.11
C THR A 64 -8.75 -4.21 -0.84
N ARG A 65 -9.45 -3.50 -1.73
CA ARG A 65 -9.76 -2.06 -1.58
C ARG A 65 -10.71 -1.82 -0.41
N ALA A 66 -11.73 -2.67 -0.25
CA ALA A 66 -12.63 -2.62 0.89
C ALA A 66 -11.89 -2.80 2.23
N ALA A 67 -10.97 -3.75 2.30
CA ALA A 67 -10.14 -3.98 3.48
C ALA A 67 -9.24 -2.77 3.79
N LEU A 68 -8.59 -2.19 2.78
CA LEU A 68 -7.74 -1.00 2.96
C LEU A 68 -8.53 0.20 3.49
N LEU A 69 -9.71 0.46 2.91
CA LEU A 69 -10.54 1.62 3.26
C LEU A 69 -11.23 1.47 4.62
N SER A 70 -11.58 0.26 5.01
CA SER A 70 -12.29 -0.01 6.26
C SER A 70 -11.37 -0.36 7.44
N GLY A 71 -10.11 -0.72 7.17
CA GLY A 71 -9.18 -1.20 8.18
C GLY A 71 -9.55 -2.58 8.75
N THR A 72 -10.40 -3.37 8.05
CA THR A 72 -10.87 -4.69 8.50
C THR A 72 -10.89 -5.69 7.35
N TYR A 73 -11.15 -6.96 7.67
CA TYR A 73 -11.25 -8.01 6.65
C TYR A 73 -12.46 -7.79 5.72
N PRO A 74 -12.32 -8.09 4.41
CA PRO A 74 -13.34 -7.77 3.42
C PRO A 74 -14.68 -8.50 3.66
N ASP A 75 -14.67 -9.70 4.22
CA ASP A 75 -15.87 -10.46 4.58
C ASP A 75 -16.73 -9.73 5.61
N LEU A 76 -16.09 -9.03 6.56
CA LEU A 76 -16.77 -8.30 7.64
C LEU A 76 -17.49 -7.03 7.13
N VAL A 77 -17.09 -6.52 5.98
CA VAL A 77 -17.72 -5.36 5.33
C VAL A 77 -18.58 -5.74 4.13
N GLY A 78 -18.88 -7.02 3.97
CA GLY A 78 -19.79 -7.52 2.93
C GLY A 78 -19.21 -7.53 1.51
N VAL A 79 -17.88 -7.53 1.37
CA VAL A 79 -17.20 -7.55 0.07
C VAL A 79 -16.26 -8.77 -0.02
N PRO A 80 -16.78 -10.02 0.06
CA PRO A 80 -15.94 -11.21 0.06
C PRO A 80 -15.31 -11.54 -1.30
N GLY A 81 -15.76 -10.90 -2.37
CA GLY A 81 -15.31 -11.17 -3.74
C GLY A 81 -15.41 -9.96 -4.66
N VAL A 82 -15.13 -10.18 -5.93
CA VAL A 82 -15.21 -9.12 -6.95
C VAL A 82 -16.64 -8.64 -7.11
N ILE A 83 -16.83 -7.33 -6.97
CA ILE A 83 -18.12 -6.70 -7.29
C ILE A 83 -18.24 -6.67 -8.82
N ARG A 84 -19.22 -7.41 -9.33
CA ARG A 84 -19.58 -7.41 -10.75
C ARG A 84 -20.93 -6.76 -10.92
N THR A 85 -21.01 -5.78 -11.79
CA THR A 85 -22.30 -5.28 -12.26
C THR A 85 -22.84 -6.31 -13.25
N HIS A 86 -23.86 -7.05 -12.84
CA HIS A 86 -24.63 -7.85 -13.81
C HIS A 86 -25.50 -6.87 -14.62
N PRO A 87 -25.53 -7.04 -15.95
CA PRO A 87 -26.46 -6.27 -16.79
C PRO A 87 -27.90 -6.64 -16.50
#